data_c342a2ed69e5dfdcc3cc40b39016e757
#
_entry.id   c342a2ed69e5dfdcc3cc40b39016e757
#
_cell.length_a   1.000
_cell.length_b   1.000
_cell.length_c   1.000
_cell.angle_alpha   90.00
_cell.angle_beta   90.00
_cell.angle_gamma   90.00
#
_symmetry.space_group_name_H-M   'P 1'
#
loop_
_entity.id
_entity.type
_entity.pdbx_description
1 polymer ?
#
loop_
_entity_poly.entity_id
_entity_poly.type
_entity_poly.pdbx_seq_one_letter_code
_entity_poly.pdbx_strand_id
1 'polypeptide(L)'
;MPKAKKRKKSILAPILTLLLVLALAGTLLFSTFRDKIEHWEYPQRFTEYVEYYAGKYGIDPMILYAFIRTESNFDPNADSDAGARGLMQITEVTFDWIKMKIAPKESLTFDDLYDPETNIRFGSYFVSYCLDRYSGHLATAAAAYHSGVGTVDGLLGQEAYSTDGVTLDHYPYPQMRLYVKKITESYQHYSEI
;
A
#
# COMPACT_ATOMS: atom_id res chain seq x y z
N MET A 1 -69.44 -4.40 43.96
CA MET A 1 -68.56 -5.08 43.02
C MET A 1 -67.54 -4.07 42.50
N PRO A 2 -66.22 -4.25 42.73
CA PRO A 2 -65.24 -3.31 42.21
C PRO A 2 -64.96 -3.53 40.71
N LYS A 3 -65.05 -2.46 39.92
CA LYS A 3 -64.73 -2.49 38.47
C LYS A 3 -63.24 -2.69 38.28
N ALA A 4 -62.82 -3.76 37.62
CA ALA A 4 -61.45 -4.04 37.21
C ALA A 4 -60.91 -2.93 36.27
N LYS A 5 -59.87 -2.20 36.69
CA LYS A 5 -59.20 -1.15 35.95
C LYS A 5 -58.36 -1.81 34.81
N LYS A 6 -58.86 -1.77 33.58
CA LYS A 6 -58.08 -2.25 32.42
C LYS A 6 -56.76 -1.48 32.32
N ARG A 7 -55.63 -2.14 32.59
CA ARG A 7 -54.27 -1.60 32.39
C ARG A 7 -54.08 -1.37 30.87
N LYS A 8 -53.97 -0.11 30.45
CA LYS A 8 -53.56 0.22 29.08
C LYS A 8 -52.15 -0.33 28.87
N LYS A 9 -51.97 -1.31 28.00
CA LYS A 9 -50.65 -1.81 27.61
C LYS A 9 -49.90 -0.65 26.94
N SER A 10 -48.76 -0.29 27.48
CA SER A 10 -47.89 0.74 26.88
C SER A 10 -47.38 0.22 25.52
N ILE A 11 -47.60 0.96 24.46
CA ILE A 11 -47.16 0.67 23.09
C ILE A 11 -45.70 1.15 22.90
N LEU A 12 -45.22 1.99 23.84
CA LEU A 12 -43.88 2.55 23.74
C LEU A 12 -42.77 1.48 23.82
N ALA A 13 -42.88 0.52 24.70
CA ALA A 13 -41.84 -0.51 24.88
C ALA A 13 -41.58 -1.35 23.62
N PRO A 14 -42.62 -1.91 22.92
CA PRO A 14 -42.39 -2.65 21.68
C PRO A 14 -41.85 -1.78 20.53
N ILE A 15 -42.21 -0.48 20.48
CA ILE A 15 -41.67 0.44 19.49
C ILE A 15 -40.17 0.69 19.76
N LEU A 16 -39.76 0.94 21.00
CA LEU A 16 -38.35 1.13 21.37
C LEU A 16 -37.52 -0.11 21.10
N THR A 17 -38.06 -1.32 21.37
CA THR A 17 -37.36 -2.57 21.03
C THR A 17 -37.19 -2.75 19.53
N LEU A 18 -38.22 -2.44 18.74
CA LEU A 18 -38.14 -2.51 17.29
C LEU A 18 -37.11 -1.54 16.74
N LEU A 19 -37.05 -0.28 17.22
CA LEU A 19 -36.11 0.72 16.82
C LEU A 19 -34.66 0.31 17.18
N LEU A 20 -34.47 -0.30 18.36
CA LEU A 20 -33.17 -0.83 18.77
C LEU A 20 -32.71 -1.97 17.87
N VAL A 21 -33.59 -2.91 17.54
CA VAL A 21 -33.28 -4.02 16.62
C VAL A 21 -32.93 -3.51 15.22
N LEU A 22 -33.69 -2.53 14.70
CA LEU A 22 -33.39 -1.92 13.41
C LEU A 22 -32.03 -1.16 13.41
N ALA A 23 -31.72 -0.47 14.49
CA ALA A 23 -30.43 0.20 14.64
C ALA A 23 -29.28 -0.80 14.67
N LEU A 24 -29.40 -1.90 15.44
CA LEU A 24 -28.40 -2.97 15.49
C LEU A 24 -28.24 -3.68 14.14
N ALA A 25 -29.34 -3.98 13.45
CA ALA A 25 -29.29 -4.54 12.11
C ALA A 25 -28.63 -3.58 11.11
N GLY A 26 -28.95 -2.30 11.20
CA GLY A 26 -28.32 -1.25 10.36
C GLY A 26 -26.82 -1.12 10.58
N THR A 27 -26.36 -1.15 11.84
CA THR A 27 -24.91 -1.10 12.15
C THR A 27 -24.18 -2.34 11.65
N LEU A 28 -24.78 -3.52 11.79
CA LEU A 28 -24.21 -4.78 11.29
C LEU A 28 -24.10 -4.78 9.76
N LEU A 29 -25.15 -4.36 9.06
CA LEU A 29 -25.14 -4.25 7.61
C LEU A 29 -24.10 -3.21 7.14
N PHE A 30 -24.01 -2.09 7.83
CA PHE A 30 -23.04 -1.05 7.52
C PHE A 30 -21.60 -1.55 7.70
N SER A 31 -21.29 -2.26 8.80
CA SER A 31 -19.94 -2.82 9.02
C SER A 31 -19.58 -3.83 7.93
N THR A 32 -20.47 -4.79 7.62
CA THR A 32 -20.21 -5.80 6.58
C THR A 32 -20.05 -5.18 5.18
N PHE A 33 -20.75 -4.09 4.89
CA PHE A 33 -20.62 -3.37 3.63
C PHE A 33 -19.31 -2.59 3.56
N ARG A 34 -18.94 -1.94 4.66
CA ARG A 34 -17.64 -1.26 4.79
C ARG A 34 -16.47 -2.23 4.59
N ASP A 35 -16.47 -3.38 5.28
CA ASP A 35 -15.41 -4.39 5.17
C ASP A 35 -15.27 -4.91 3.72
N LYS A 36 -16.36 -5.07 2.99
CA LYS A 36 -16.32 -5.45 1.56
C LYS A 36 -15.71 -4.37 0.68
N ILE A 37 -16.04 -3.09 0.91
CA ILE A 37 -15.45 -1.97 0.17
C ILE A 37 -13.95 -1.90 0.46
N GLU A 38 -13.55 -2.03 1.71
CA GLU A 38 -12.17 -2.00 2.16
C GLU A 38 -11.32 -3.08 1.49
N HIS A 39 -11.80 -4.33 1.48
CA HIS A 39 -11.13 -5.44 0.77
C HIS A 39 -11.07 -5.24 -0.75
N TRP A 40 -12.03 -4.53 -1.34
CA TRP A 40 -12.03 -4.23 -2.76
C TRP A 40 -11.07 -3.08 -3.09
N GLU A 41 -11.01 -2.06 -2.26
CA GLU A 41 -10.16 -0.88 -2.44
C GLU A 41 -8.71 -1.13 -2.02
N TYR A 42 -8.49 -1.95 -0.99
CA TYR A 42 -7.17 -2.33 -0.47
C TYR A 42 -6.97 -3.85 -0.46
N PRO A 43 -6.89 -4.47 -1.65
CA PRO A 43 -6.71 -5.91 -1.74
C PRO A 43 -5.32 -6.33 -1.26
N GLN A 44 -5.25 -7.48 -0.57
CA GLN A 44 -4.01 -8.16 -0.23
C GLN A 44 -3.88 -9.41 -1.12
N ARG A 45 -3.42 -9.21 -2.35
CA ARG A 45 -3.21 -10.30 -3.31
C ARG A 45 -1.73 -10.71 -3.33
N PHE A 46 -1.44 -11.91 -3.85
CA PHE A 46 -0.08 -12.46 -3.93
C PHE A 46 0.61 -12.57 -2.57
N THR A 47 -0.16 -12.82 -1.51
CA THR A 47 0.27 -12.81 -0.11
C THR A 47 1.49 -13.70 0.13
N GLU A 48 1.54 -14.90 -0.46
CA GLU A 48 2.66 -15.82 -0.33
C GLU A 48 3.99 -15.17 -0.76
N TYR A 49 4.01 -14.49 -1.89
CA TYR A 49 5.22 -13.81 -2.39
C TYR A 49 5.55 -12.56 -1.59
N VAL A 50 4.52 -11.75 -1.26
CA VAL A 50 4.70 -10.53 -0.47
C VAL A 50 5.30 -10.86 0.89
N GLU A 51 4.72 -11.81 1.65
CA GLU A 51 5.20 -12.22 2.97
C GLU A 51 6.61 -12.81 2.90
N TYR A 52 6.86 -13.68 1.91
CA TYR A 52 8.17 -14.31 1.73
C TYR A 52 9.27 -13.27 1.48
N TYR A 53 9.07 -12.35 0.52
CA TYR A 53 10.09 -11.37 0.16
C TYR A 53 10.18 -10.22 1.16
N ALA A 54 9.09 -9.85 1.83
CA ALA A 54 9.11 -8.94 2.97
C ALA A 54 10.00 -9.49 4.09
N GLY A 55 9.78 -10.74 4.50
CA GLY A 55 10.61 -11.41 5.51
C GLY A 55 12.08 -11.55 5.07
N LYS A 56 12.32 -11.88 3.79
CA LYS A 56 13.67 -12.05 3.24
C LYS A 56 14.49 -10.76 3.26
N TYR A 57 13.85 -9.61 3.01
CA TYR A 57 14.51 -8.31 2.92
C TYR A 57 14.28 -7.42 4.15
N GLY A 58 13.61 -7.92 5.20
CA GLY A 58 13.39 -7.20 6.44
C GLY A 58 12.46 -5.99 6.28
N ILE A 59 11.47 -6.07 5.39
CA ILE A 59 10.49 -5.02 5.11
C ILE A 59 9.17 -5.39 5.79
N ASP A 60 8.45 -4.40 6.30
CA ASP A 60 7.04 -4.58 6.66
C ASP A 60 6.21 -4.92 5.41
N PRO A 61 5.49 -6.06 5.34
CA PRO A 61 4.72 -6.46 4.18
C PRO A 61 3.67 -5.41 3.76
N MET A 62 3.17 -4.59 4.70
CA MET A 62 2.22 -3.52 4.39
C MET A 62 2.84 -2.43 3.51
N ILE A 63 4.16 -2.21 3.60
CA ILE A 63 4.88 -1.34 2.67
C ILE A 63 4.82 -1.92 1.25
N LEU A 64 5.07 -3.21 1.07
CA LEU A 64 5.01 -3.83 -0.26
C LEU A 64 3.62 -3.78 -0.87
N TYR A 65 2.56 -4.02 -0.08
CA TYR A 65 1.18 -3.84 -0.55
C TYR A 65 0.91 -2.40 -0.98
N ALA A 66 1.41 -1.40 -0.24
CA ALA A 66 1.26 0.01 -0.61
C ALA A 66 1.93 0.34 -1.96
N PHE A 67 3.13 -0.22 -2.20
CA PHE A 67 3.81 -0.07 -3.50
C PHE A 67 3.05 -0.77 -4.62
N ILE A 68 2.71 -2.05 -4.49
CA ILE A 68 1.99 -2.81 -5.53
C ILE A 68 0.66 -2.14 -5.89
N ARG A 69 -0.09 -1.68 -4.86
CA ARG A 69 -1.34 -0.94 -5.08
C ARG A 69 -1.12 0.35 -5.85
N THR A 70 -0.10 1.11 -5.48
CA THR A 70 0.18 2.43 -6.10
C THR A 70 0.69 2.30 -7.52
N GLU A 71 1.52 1.27 -7.80
CA GLU A 71 2.17 1.06 -9.09
C GLU A 71 1.22 0.47 -10.15
N SER A 72 0.48 -0.57 -9.80
CA SER A 72 -0.33 -1.31 -10.78
C SER A 72 -1.76 -1.61 -10.33
N ASN A 73 -2.12 -1.27 -9.10
CA ASN A 73 -3.35 -1.77 -8.48
C ASN A 73 -3.47 -3.31 -8.59
N PHE A 74 -2.36 -4.02 -8.35
CA PHE A 74 -2.25 -5.49 -8.42
C PHE A 74 -2.47 -6.09 -9.82
N ASP A 75 -2.22 -5.34 -10.89
CA ASP A 75 -2.22 -5.89 -12.25
C ASP A 75 -0.82 -6.40 -12.61
N PRO A 76 -0.63 -7.74 -12.76
CA PRO A 76 0.67 -8.31 -13.13
C PRO A 76 1.06 -8.00 -14.58
N ASN A 77 0.12 -7.62 -15.44
CA ASN A 77 0.36 -7.31 -16.84
C ASN A 77 0.42 -5.80 -17.11
N ALA A 78 0.55 -4.98 -16.08
CA ALA A 78 0.60 -3.53 -16.25
C ALA A 78 1.86 -3.10 -17.00
N ASP A 79 1.68 -2.27 -18.03
CA ASP A 79 2.73 -1.56 -18.75
C ASP A 79 2.50 -0.06 -18.62
N SER A 80 3.58 0.70 -18.43
CA SER A 80 3.51 2.16 -18.45
C SER A 80 4.11 2.75 -19.72
N ASP A 81 3.73 4.00 -20.03
CA ASP A 81 4.32 4.76 -21.14
C ASP A 81 5.86 4.95 -20.99
N ALA A 82 6.36 4.86 -19.77
CA ALA A 82 7.79 4.90 -19.45
C ALA A 82 8.48 3.54 -19.62
N GLY A 83 7.76 2.50 -20.05
CA GLY A 83 8.27 1.15 -20.26
C GLY A 83 8.52 0.37 -18.97
N ALA A 84 7.86 0.74 -17.85
CA ALA A 84 7.90 -0.04 -16.63
C ALA A 84 6.88 -1.18 -16.68
N ARG A 85 7.15 -2.34 -16.01
CA ARG A 85 6.36 -3.56 -16.12
C ARG A 85 5.94 -4.17 -14.81
N GLY A 86 4.73 -4.75 -14.84
CA GLY A 86 4.15 -5.64 -13.84
C GLY A 86 3.77 -4.98 -12.54
N LEU A 87 3.60 -5.79 -11.49
CA LEU A 87 3.02 -5.41 -10.20
C LEU A 87 3.65 -4.19 -9.55
N MET A 88 4.98 -4.07 -9.61
CA MET A 88 5.76 -3.03 -8.95
C MET A 88 6.43 -2.07 -9.96
N GLN A 89 5.98 -2.09 -11.22
CA GLN A 89 6.37 -1.15 -12.28
C GLN A 89 7.89 -0.94 -12.38
N ILE A 90 8.62 -2.03 -12.61
CA ILE A 90 10.09 -2.00 -12.72
C ILE A 90 10.47 -1.66 -14.15
N THR A 91 11.34 -0.66 -14.34
CA THR A 91 11.91 -0.31 -15.64
C THR A 91 13.05 -1.26 -16.02
N GLU A 92 13.37 -1.37 -17.32
CA GLU A 92 14.43 -2.26 -17.80
C GLU A 92 15.80 -1.95 -17.18
N VAL A 93 16.15 -0.67 -17.05
CA VAL A 93 17.40 -0.24 -16.40
C VAL A 93 17.44 -0.69 -14.94
N THR A 94 16.32 -0.58 -14.22
CA THR A 94 16.22 -1.01 -12.82
C THR A 94 16.28 -2.55 -12.73
N PHE A 95 15.60 -3.26 -13.65
CA PHE A 95 15.66 -4.71 -13.74
C PHE A 95 17.09 -5.22 -13.94
N ASP A 96 17.82 -4.68 -14.89
CA ASP A 96 19.21 -5.08 -15.18
C ASP A 96 20.11 -4.84 -13.98
N TRP A 97 19.94 -3.70 -13.34
CA TRP A 97 20.71 -3.38 -12.12
C TRP A 97 20.39 -4.36 -10.97
N ILE A 98 19.10 -4.65 -10.72
CA ILE A 98 18.70 -5.59 -9.68
C ILE A 98 19.19 -7.00 -10.02
N LYS A 99 19.04 -7.44 -11.27
CA LYS A 99 19.48 -8.75 -11.75
C LYS A 99 20.97 -8.98 -11.45
N MET A 100 21.81 -7.99 -11.71
CA MET A 100 23.24 -8.07 -11.36
C MET A 100 23.48 -8.27 -9.85
N LYS A 101 22.58 -7.81 -8.98
CA LYS A 101 22.71 -7.90 -7.51
C LYS A 101 22.21 -9.22 -6.93
N ILE A 102 21.04 -9.68 -7.37
CA ILE A 102 20.36 -10.80 -6.70
C ILE A 102 20.15 -12.06 -7.59
N ALA A 103 20.38 -11.94 -8.91
CA ALA A 103 20.11 -13.00 -9.88
C ALA A 103 21.16 -13.08 -11.02
N PRO A 104 22.50 -12.87 -10.77
CA PRO A 104 23.48 -12.72 -11.85
C PRO A 104 23.70 -13.99 -12.67
N LYS A 105 23.24 -15.15 -12.21
CA LYS A 105 23.39 -16.44 -12.89
C LYS A 105 22.07 -16.95 -13.48
N GLU A 106 20.97 -16.25 -13.24
CA GLU A 106 19.65 -16.64 -13.73
C GLU A 106 19.43 -16.11 -15.14
N SER A 107 18.81 -16.95 -15.99
CA SER A 107 18.51 -16.57 -17.38
C SER A 107 17.20 -15.79 -17.48
N LEU A 108 17.01 -14.79 -16.58
CA LEU A 108 15.85 -13.92 -16.60
C LEU A 108 15.99 -12.84 -17.66
N THR A 109 14.88 -12.51 -18.28
CA THR A 109 14.70 -11.41 -19.23
C THR A 109 13.78 -10.37 -18.65
N PHE A 110 13.68 -9.22 -19.26
CA PHE A 110 12.76 -8.15 -18.81
C PHE A 110 11.28 -8.58 -18.89
N ASP A 111 10.94 -9.51 -19.81
CA ASP A 111 9.58 -10.06 -19.94
C ASP A 111 9.17 -10.96 -18.74
N ASP A 112 10.14 -11.51 -18.00
CA ASP A 112 9.85 -12.28 -16.78
C ASP A 112 9.26 -11.42 -15.64
N LEU A 113 9.25 -10.09 -15.77
CA LEU A 113 8.56 -9.19 -14.85
C LEU A 113 7.02 -9.26 -14.94
N TYR A 114 6.43 -9.94 -15.92
CA TYR A 114 5.01 -10.25 -15.91
C TYR A 114 4.67 -11.44 -14.98
N ASP A 115 5.67 -12.23 -14.58
CA ASP A 115 5.49 -13.23 -13.54
C ASP A 115 5.43 -12.55 -12.16
N PRO A 116 4.33 -12.78 -11.38
CA PRO A 116 4.14 -12.12 -10.09
C PRO A 116 5.27 -12.35 -9.07
N GLU A 117 5.81 -13.58 -9.01
CA GLU A 117 6.88 -13.90 -8.08
C GLU A 117 8.17 -13.14 -8.42
N THR A 118 8.56 -13.17 -9.69
CA THR A 118 9.75 -12.47 -10.18
C THR A 118 9.63 -10.96 -9.95
N ASN A 119 8.48 -10.38 -10.27
CA ASN A 119 8.24 -8.95 -10.09
C ASN A 119 8.30 -8.52 -8.62
N ILE A 120 7.60 -9.24 -7.72
CA ILE A 120 7.61 -8.96 -6.29
C ILE A 120 9.02 -9.16 -5.70
N ARG A 121 9.74 -10.20 -6.11
CA ARG A 121 11.14 -10.45 -5.71
C ARG A 121 12.04 -9.27 -6.02
N PHE A 122 11.98 -8.77 -7.25
CA PHE A 122 12.81 -7.66 -7.72
C PHE A 122 12.39 -6.33 -7.11
N GLY A 123 11.09 -6.05 -7.09
CA GLY A 123 10.54 -4.83 -6.51
C GLY A 123 10.82 -4.74 -5.01
N SER A 124 10.64 -5.83 -4.26
CA SER A 124 10.94 -5.88 -2.82
C SER A 124 12.41 -5.61 -2.54
N TYR A 125 13.33 -6.16 -3.35
CA TYR A 125 14.74 -5.83 -3.23
C TYR A 125 15.00 -4.34 -3.43
N PHE A 126 14.36 -3.72 -4.43
CA PHE A 126 14.56 -2.29 -4.70
C PHE A 126 13.94 -1.41 -3.61
N VAL A 127 12.78 -1.78 -3.06
CA VAL A 127 12.19 -1.10 -1.88
C VAL A 127 13.13 -1.19 -0.68
N SER A 128 13.67 -2.39 -0.37
CA SER A 128 14.65 -2.59 0.70
C SER A 128 15.88 -1.71 0.50
N TYR A 129 16.44 -1.71 -0.71
CA TYR A 129 17.59 -0.87 -1.04
C TYR A 129 17.33 0.62 -0.80
N CYS A 130 16.14 1.11 -1.18
CA CYS A 130 15.75 2.50 -0.93
C CYS A 130 15.56 2.77 0.57
N LEU A 131 14.91 1.87 1.30
CA LEU A 131 14.72 2.01 2.75
C LEU A 131 16.06 2.04 3.49
N ASP A 132 16.96 1.10 3.20
CA ASP A 132 18.28 1.03 3.82
C ASP A 132 19.10 2.31 3.55
N ARG A 133 19.04 2.81 2.31
CA ARG A 133 19.77 4.00 1.91
C ARG A 133 19.33 5.25 2.66
N TYR A 134 18.05 5.37 2.99
CA TYR A 134 17.45 6.53 3.66
C TYR A 134 17.01 6.23 5.10
N SER A 135 17.76 5.36 5.79
CA SER A 135 17.59 5.06 7.22
C SER A 135 16.17 4.63 7.62
N GLY A 136 15.47 3.92 6.74
CA GLY A 136 14.11 3.45 6.93
C GLY A 136 13.01 4.51 6.71
N HIS A 137 13.38 5.73 6.26
CA HIS A 137 12.41 6.80 6.05
C HIS A 137 11.56 6.54 4.79
N LEU A 138 10.36 5.98 4.97
CA LEU A 138 9.48 5.53 3.89
C LEU A 138 9.20 6.60 2.83
N ALA A 139 8.94 7.84 3.23
CA ALA A 139 8.59 8.90 2.30
C ALA A 139 9.77 9.26 1.38
N THR A 140 11.00 9.31 1.91
CA THR A 140 12.21 9.55 1.11
C THR A 140 12.55 8.34 0.23
N ALA A 141 12.38 7.11 0.75
CA ALA A 141 12.54 5.87 -0.02
C ALA A 141 11.54 5.79 -1.19
N ALA A 142 10.28 6.15 -0.97
CA ALA A 142 9.26 6.23 -2.02
C ALA A 142 9.59 7.28 -3.08
N ALA A 143 10.09 8.46 -2.67
CA ALA A 143 10.57 9.46 -3.61
C ALA A 143 11.70 8.93 -4.50
N ALA A 144 12.63 8.16 -3.92
CA ALA A 144 13.76 7.57 -4.65
C ALA A 144 13.33 6.41 -5.56
N TYR A 145 12.38 5.59 -5.13
CA TYR A 145 11.79 4.54 -5.96
C TYR A 145 11.21 5.12 -7.25
N HIS A 146 10.40 6.17 -7.11
CA HIS A 146 9.70 6.81 -8.23
C HIS A 146 10.61 7.67 -9.12
N SER A 147 11.50 8.46 -8.52
CA SER A 147 12.24 9.50 -9.25
C SER A 147 13.71 9.14 -9.49
N GLY A 148 14.14 7.98 -9.00
CA GLY A 148 15.52 7.53 -9.03
C GLY A 148 16.34 8.02 -7.84
N VAL A 149 17.19 7.13 -7.34
CA VAL A 149 18.08 7.37 -6.19
C VAL A 149 18.98 8.59 -6.40
N GLY A 150 19.58 8.73 -7.61
CA GLY A 150 20.44 9.86 -7.91
C GLY A 150 19.75 11.23 -7.84
N THR A 151 18.45 11.28 -8.20
CA THR A 151 17.66 12.51 -8.06
C THR A 151 17.48 12.88 -6.59
N VAL A 152 17.13 11.91 -5.74
CA VAL A 152 16.92 12.15 -4.31
C VAL A 152 18.24 12.50 -3.62
N ASP A 153 19.33 11.80 -3.92
CA ASP A 153 20.66 12.14 -3.38
C ASP A 153 21.06 13.58 -3.72
N GLY A 154 20.78 14.03 -4.95
CA GLY A 154 21.03 15.42 -5.36
C GLY A 154 20.17 16.45 -4.61
N LEU A 155 18.95 16.08 -4.19
CA LEU A 155 18.07 16.93 -3.39
C LEU A 155 18.53 16.98 -1.92
N LEU A 156 18.95 15.84 -1.37
CA LEU A 156 19.46 15.75 0.02
C LEU A 156 20.67 16.65 0.29
N GLY A 157 21.46 16.94 -0.74
CA GLY A 157 22.59 17.89 -0.66
C GLY A 157 22.19 19.36 -0.62
N GLN A 158 20.89 19.68 -0.62
CA GLN A 158 20.38 21.06 -0.69
C GLN A 158 19.54 21.40 0.53
N GLU A 159 19.93 22.41 1.32
CA GLU A 159 19.20 22.84 2.53
C GLU A 159 17.72 23.20 2.28
N ALA A 160 17.37 23.58 1.05
CA ALA A 160 15.99 23.87 0.68
C ALA A 160 15.08 22.62 0.70
N TYR A 161 15.66 21.41 0.64
CA TYR A 161 14.90 20.17 0.55
C TYR A 161 15.19 19.17 1.67
N SER A 162 16.31 19.33 2.38
CA SER A 162 16.69 18.47 3.48
C SER A 162 17.52 19.25 4.50
N THR A 163 17.15 19.14 5.77
CA THR A 163 17.88 19.78 6.89
C THR A 163 18.91 18.85 7.52
N ASP A 164 18.78 17.53 7.35
CA ASP A 164 19.65 16.52 7.94
C ASP A 164 20.58 15.82 6.93
N GLY A 165 20.36 16.06 5.62
CA GLY A 165 21.08 15.40 4.53
C GLY A 165 20.75 13.91 4.35
N VAL A 166 19.73 13.38 5.07
CA VAL A 166 19.32 11.97 5.06
C VAL A 166 17.86 11.80 4.63
N THR A 167 17.00 12.71 5.05
CA THR A 167 15.56 12.68 4.74
C THR A 167 15.12 13.93 3.98
N LEU A 168 14.15 13.77 3.07
CA LEU A 168 13.56 14.92 2.38
C LEU A 168 12.45 15.54 3.24
N ASP A 169 12.62 16.83 3.58
CA ASP A 169 11.60 17.65 4.22
C ASP A 169 10.61 18.21 3.19
N HIS A 170 11.08 18.43 1.95
CA HIS A 170 10.30 18.99 0.86
C HIS A 170 10.53 18.25 -0.45
N TYR A 171 9.44 18.02 -1.19
CA TYR A 171 9.42 17.33 -2.48
C TYR A 171 9.17 18.34 -3.61
N PRO A 172 10.17 18.75 -4.40
CA PRO A 172 10.04 19.85 -5.37
C PRO A 172 9.11 19.51 -6.53
N TYR A 173 9.10 18.24 -6.97
CA TYR A 173 8.36 17.82 -8.15
C TYR A 173 6.92 17.42 -7.79
N PRO A 174 5.89 17.96 -8.50
CA PRO A 174 4.49 17.64 -8.21
C PRO A 174 4.19 16.13 -8.26
N GLN A 175 4.76 15.41 -9.23
CA GLN A 175 4.58 13.97 -9.39
C GLN A 175 5.18 13.18 -8.22
N MET A 176 6.40 13.54 -7.80
CA MET A 176 7.07 12.96 -6.63
C MET A 176 6.22 13.16 -5.36
N ARG A 177 5.70 14.38 -5.12
CA ARG A 177 4.81 14.64 -3.97
C ARG A 177 3.57 13.78 -3.97
N LEU A 178 2.92 13.68 -5.15
CA LEU A 178 1.72 12.86 -5.30
C LEU A 178 2.01 11.38 -5.05
N TYR A 179 3.12 10.90 -5.57
CA TYR A 179 3.54 9.51 -5.39
C TYR A 179 3.84 9.19 -3.91
N VAL A 180 4.67 10.01 -3.26
CA VAL A 180 4.98 9.86 -1.84
C VAL A 180 3.71 9.87 -0.99
N LYS A 181 2.80 10.80 -1.26
CA LYS A 181 1.50 10.85 -0.59
C LYS A 181 0.71 9.55 -0.76
N LYS A 182 0.60 9.02 -1.99
CA LYS A 182 -0.11 7.77 -2.26
C LYS A 182 0.50 6.58 -1.51
N ILE A 183 1.83 6.46 -1.48
CA ILE A 183 2.51 5.38 -0.77
C ILE A 183 2.27 5.48 0.74
N THR A 184 2.48 6.67 1.33
CA THR A 184 2.34 6.85 2.78
C THR A 184 0.91 6.69 3.27
N GLU A 185 -0.08 7.19 2.53
CA GLU A 185 -1.51 7.00 2.85
C GLU A 185 -1.92 5.53 2.68
N SER A 186 -1.47 4.86 1.62
CA SER A 186 -1.75 3.43 1.42
C SER A 186 -1.10 2.57 2.52
N TYR A 187 0.15 2.84 2.88
CA TYR A 187 0.83 2.14 3.97
C TYR A 187 0.11 2.32 5.31
N GLN A 188 -0.26 3.56 5.64
CA GLN A 188 -1.04 3.82 6.85
C GLN A 188 -2.34 3.00 6.86
N HIS A 189 -3.08 3.03 5.76
CA HIS A 189 -4.33 2.28 5.67
C HIS A 189 -4.13 0.77 5.82
N TYR A 190 -3.15 0.17 5.09
CA TYR A 190 -2.83 -1.25 5.24
C TYR A 190 -2.38 -1.64 6.65
N SER A 191 -1.78 -0.72 7.40
CA SER A 191 -1.33 -0.96 8.77
C SER A 191 -2.46 -0.92 9.81
N GLU A 192 -3.64 -0.40 9.43
CA GLU A 192 -4.82 -0.26 10.30
C GLU A 192 -5.85 -1.39 10.11
N ILE A 193 -5.72 -2.22 9.07
CA ILE A 193 -6.62 -3.34 8.75
C ILE A 193 -5.94 -4.68 9.00
#